data_2285f20cfb6cf555315bc43fea5cd305
#
_entry.id   2285f20cfb6cf555315bc43fea5cd305
#
_cell.length_a   1.000
_cell.length_b   1.000
_cell.length_c   1.000
_cell.angle_alpha   90.00
_cell.angle_beta   90.00
_cell.angle_gamma   90.00
#
_symmetry.space_group_name_H-M   'P 1'
#
loop_
_entity.id
_entity.type
_entity.pdbx_description
1 polymer ?
#
loop_
_entity_poly.entity_id
_entity_poly.type
_entity_poly.pdbx_seq_one_letter_code
_entity_poly.pdbx_strand_id
1 'polypeptide(L)'
;MLVTGCAGSGGGGNWGWYVISPSTSQGITNIQFLLGGLKDTIILSLVSIVLAMVLGFLIALPGIAANRTAQAINLIYVELVRAVPLLVLILWVYYGLPQVAGVSISIFLASVLALGISDSAFQAEIFRAGIQSVQRGQIEAADALGLKYSQKMRLIILPQAIKIILPPLGNQFVYMLKMSSLASVIGMQELTRRANELVVTEYRPLEIYTFLILEYLVLILIVSAGVRWLERKMQTEEH
;
A
#
# COMPACT_ATOMS: atom_id res chain seq x y z
N MET A 1 42.55 -0.96 -1.45
CA MET A 1 42.46 -0.54 -0.04
C MET A 1 41.19 -1.18 0.54
N LEU A 2 41.34 -2.37 1.12
CA LEU A 2 40.24 -3.13 1.73
C LEU A 2 39.89 -2.46 3.05
N VAL A 3 38.67 -1.96 3.17
CA VAL A 3 38.11 -1.47 4.44
C VAL A 3 37.86 -2.71 5.30
N THR A 4 38.80 -3.06 6.16
CA THR A 4 38.60 -3.99 7.26
C THR A 4 37.70 -3.29 8.29
N GLY A 5 36.38 -3.45 8.14
CA GLY A 5 35.41 -3.08 9.16
C GLY A 5 35.72 -3.81 10.45
N CYS A 6 35.62 -3.13 11.56
CA CYS A 6 35.87 -3.60 12.92
C CYS A 6 35.12 -4.89 13.24
N ALA A 7 35.71 -6.03 12.92
CA ALA A 7 35.39 -7.29 13.54
C ALA A 7 36.16 -7.33 14.85
N GLY A 8 35.54 -6.88 15.94
CA GLY A 8 36.06 -7.07 17.29
C GLY A 8 36.30 -8.57 17.54
N SER A 9 37.54 -8.96 17.64
CA SER A 9 37.95 -10.28 18.09
C SER A 9 37.62 -10.43 19.58
N GLY A 10 36.45 -11.00 19.85
CA GLY A 10 36.02 -11.33 21.20
C GLY A 10 35.10 -12.54 21.18
N GLY A 11 35.70 -13.67 21.46
CA GLY A 11 35.09 -14.91 22.01
C GLY A 11 33.76 -15.40 21.43
N GLY A 12 33.74 -16.67 21.04
CA GLY A 12 32.65 -17.58 20.74
C GLY A 12 31.28 -16.98 20.44
N GLY A 13 30.82 -17.06 19.21
CA GLY A 13 29.61 -16.41 18.70
C GLY A 13 28.36 -16.65 19.52
N ASN A 14 28.17 -15.84 20.52
CA ASN A 14 26.85 -15.68 21.12
C ASN A 14 26.04 -14.76 20.20
N TRP A 15 25.44 -15.35 19.20
CA TRP A 15 24.36 -14.72 18.44
C TRP A 15 23.34 -14.21 19.45
N GLY A 16 22.95 -12.95 19.34
CA GLY A 16 22.06 -12.31 20.32
C GLY A 16 20.59 -12.72 20.20
N TRP A 17 20.29 -13.93 19.70
CA TRP A 17 18.95 -14.45 19.51
C TRP A 17 18.09 -14.50 20.78
N TYR A 18 18.72 -14.37 21.97
CA TYR A 18 17.99 -14.26 23.23
C TYR A 18 17.05 -13.05 23.26
N VAL A 19 17.37 -11.98 22.51
CA VAL A 19 16.55 -10.74 22.47
C VAL A 19 15.19 -10.93 21.80
N ILE A 20 15.03 -12.00 21.00
CA ILE A 20 13.77 -12.39 20.33
C ILE A 20 13.42 -13.85 20.58
N SER A 21 14.00 -14.45 21.63
CA SER A 21 13.71 -15.85 21.98
C SER A 21 12.48 -15.94 22.88
N PRO A 22 11.49 -16.81 22.54
CA PRO A 22 10.33 -17.04 23.40
C PRO A 22 10.68 -17.77 24.70
N SER A 23 11.93 -18.24 24.89
CA SER A 23 12.40 -18.90 26.10
C SER A 23 12.92 -17.93 27.16
N THR A 24 13.10 -16.66 26.84
CA THR A 24 13.58 -15.61 27.77
C THR A 24 12.49 -14.59 28.06
N SER A 25 12.40 -14.07 29.30
CA SER A 25 11.44 -13.02 29.64
C SER A 25 11.63 -11.75 28.80
N GLN A 26 12.87 -11.36 28.55
CA GLN A 26 13.22 -10.24 27.69
C GLN A 26 12.76 -10.47 26.24
N GLY A 27 13.04 -11.63 25.68
CA GLY A 27 12.64 -11.96 24.32
C GLY A 27 11.12 -11.97 24.15
N ILE A 28 10.35 -12.47 25.11
CA ILE A 28 8.88 -12.39 25.09
C ILE A 28 8.41 -10.93 25.07
N THR A 29 8.97 -10.07 25.93
CA THR A 29 8.62 -8.65 25.98
C THR A 29 8.94 -7.96 24.65
N ASN A 30 10.11 -8.22 24.07
CA ASN A 30 10.53 -7.66 22.81
C ASN A 30 9.64 -8.12 21.63
N ILE A 31 9.29 -9.40 21.59
CA ILE A 31 8.34 -9.95 20.59
C ILE A 31 6.98 -9.28 20.73
N GLN A 32 6.44 -9.13 21.93
CA GLN A 32 5.17 -8.44 22.15
C GLN A 32 5.22 -6.98 21.74
N PHE A 33 6.34 -6.30 22.00
CA PHE A 33 6.57 -4.93 21.55
C PHE A 33 6.56 -4.83 20.03
N LEU A 34 7.27 -5.70 19.32
CA LEU A 34 7.32 -5.75 17.87
C LEU A 34 5.93 -6.05 17.27
N LEU A 35 5.28 -7.11 17.74
CA LEU A 35 3.92 -7.48 17.28
C LEU A 35 2.88 -6.37 17.51
N GLY A 36 3.11 -5.51 18.51
CA GLY A 36 2.26 -4.34 18.73
C GLY A 36 2.21 -3.38 17.52
N GLY A 37 3.27 -3.34 16.69
CA GLY A 37 3.28 -2.55 15.45
C GLY A 37 2.38 -3.09 14.35
N LEU A 38 2.02 -4.38 14.40
CA LEU A 38 1.21 -5.04 13.39
C LEU A 38 -0.17 -4.38 13.22
N LYS A 39 -0.82 -4.05 14.35
CA LYS A 39 -2.11 -3.35 14.34
C LYS A 39 -2.02 -2.01 13.61
N ASP A 40 -1.00 -1.22 13.91
CA ASP A 40 -0.82 0.11 13.34
C ASP A 40 -0.46 0.04 11.85
N THR A 41 0.36 -0.94 11.44
CA THR A 41 0.64 -1.23 10.03
C THR A 41 -0.64 -1.57 9.26
N ILE A 42 -1.49 -2.45 9.79
CA ILE A 42 -2.74 -2.86 9.14
C ILE A 42 -3.72 -1.70 9.05
N ILE A 43 -3.94 -0.96 10.15
CA ILE A 43 -4.87 0.17 10.18
C ILE A 43 -4.41 1.27 9.23
N LEU A 44 -3.12 1.64 9.27
CA LEU A 44 -2.56 2.63 8.35
C LEU A 44 -2.78 2.22 6.90
N SER A 45 -2.46 0.98 6.55
CA SER A 45 -2.59 0.48 5.18
C SER A 45 -4.05 0.42 4.72
N LEU A 46 -4.99 -0.03 5.59
CA LEU A 46 -6.41 -0.07 5.28
C LEU A 46 -7.01 1.32 5.04
N VAL A 47 -6.69 2.27 5.91
CA VAL A 47 -7.21 3.64 5.76
C VAL A 47 -6.61 4.31 4.52
N SER A 48 -5.31 4.12 4.28
CA SER A 48 -4.62 4.66 3.11
C SER A 48 -5.13 4.09 1.79
N ILE A 49 -5.39 2.76 1.71
CA ILE A 49 -5.90 2.15 0.48
C ILE A 49 -7.34 2.59 0.19
N VAL A 50 -8.18 2.76 1.22
CA VAL A 50 -9.54 3.29 1.03
C VAL A 50 -9.49 4.72 0.49
N LEU A 51 -8.63 5.57 1.05
CA LEU A 51 -8.41 6.92 0.52
C LEU A 51 -7.92 6.88 -0.93
N ALA A 52 -6.93 6.04 -1.22
CA ALA A 52 -6.37 5.86 -2.57
C ALA A 52 -7.44 5.40 -3.57
N MET A 53 -8.30 4.43 -3.20
CA MET A 53 -9.40 3.97 -4.05
C MET A 53 -10.41 5.07 -4.34
N VAL A 54 -10.80 5.85 -3.34
CA VAL A 54 -11.75 6.96 -3.52
C VAL A 54 -11.16 8.02 -4.46
N LEU A 55 -9.94 8.49 -4.17
CA LEU A 55 -9.25 9.47 -5.01
C LEU A 55 -9.00 8.92 -6.42
N GLY A 56 -8.48 7.69 -6.53
CA GLY A 56 -8.21 7.03 -7.80
C GLY A 56 -9.45 6.86 -8.65
N PHE A 57 -10.57 6.48 -8.05
CA PHE A 57 -11.85 6.41 -8.76
C PHE A 57 -12.28 7.77 -9.31
N LEU A 58 -12.22 8.83 -8.49
CA LEU A 58 -12.57 10.19 -8.91
C LEU A 58 -11.67 10.68 -10.05
N ILE A 59 -10.38 10.39 -9.99
CA ILE A 59 -9.39 10.75 -11.02
C ILE A 59 -9.55 9.88 -12.28
N ALA A 60 -10.02 8.65 -12.17
CA ALA A 60 -10.31 7.80 -13.34
C ALA A 60 -11.48 8.31 -14.19
N LEU A 61 -12.49 8.95 -13.57
CA LEU A 61 -13.68 9.43 -14.28
C LEU A 61 -13.37 10.35 -15.47
N PRO A 62 -12.54 11.40 -15.32
CA PRO A 62 -12.08 12.20 -16.47
C PRO A 62 -11.34 11.35 -17.53
N GLY A 63 -10.57 10.34 -17.10
CA GLY A 63 -9.80 9.48 -18.00
C GLY A 63 -10.65 8.58 -18.91
N ILE A 64 -11.89 8.29 -18.53
CA ILE A 64 -12.86 7.52 -19.33
C ILE A 64 -13.82 8.42 -20.14
N ALA A 65 -13.79 9.72 -19.91
CA ALA A 65 -14.66 10.65 -20.64
C ALA A 65 -14.26 10.73 -22.13
N ALA A 66 -15.21 11.02 -23.00
CA ALA A 66 -14.96 11.22 -24.44
C ALA A 66 -14.19 12.51 -24.75
N ASN A 67 -14.04 13.42 -23.77
CA ASN A 67 -13.40 14.72 -23.95
C ASN A 67 -11.87 14.62 -23.73
N ARG A 68 -11.10 15.03 -24.74
CA ARG A 68 -9.61 15.05 -24.68
C ARG A 68 -9.05 15.89 -23.53
N THR A 69 -9.70 17.02 -23.21
CA THR A 69 -9.26 17.88 -22.09
C THR A 69 -9.41 17.16 -20.75
N ALA A 70 -10.51 16.44 -20.54
CA ALA A 70 -10.71 15.64 -19.34
C ALA A 70 -9.68 14.50 -19.23
N GLN A 71 -9.40 13.81 -20.34
CA GLN A 71 -8.36 12.78 -20.38
C GLN A 71 -6.97 13.35 -20.06
N ALA A 72 -6.66 14.57 -20.52
CA ALA A 72 -5.41 15.23 -20.21
C ALA A 72 -5.26 15.54 -18.70
N ILE A 73 -6.34 15.92 -18.01
CA ILE A 73 -6.34 16.14 -16.54
C ILE A 73 -5.95 14.84 -15.82
N ASN A 74 -6.57 13.72 -16.18
CA ASN A 74 -6.23 12.40 -15.62
C ASN A 74 -4.75 12.08 -15.88
N LEU A 75 -4.28 12.21 -17.11
CA LEU A 75 -2.90 11.90 -17.50
C LEU A 75 -1.89 12.75 -16.70
N ILE A 76 -2.10 14.06 -16.66
CA ILE A 76 -1.21 14.99 -15.94
C ILE A 76 -1.15 14.64 -14.45
N TYR A 77 -2.29 14.37 -13.81
CA TYR A 77 -2.32 13.96 -12.40
C TYR A 77 -1.52 12.68 -12.18
N VAL A 78 -1.81 11.65 -12.97
CA VAL A 78 -1.15 10.34 -12.84
C VAL A 78 0.36 10.45 -13.02
N GLU A 79 0.81 11.14 -14.06
CA GLU A 79 2.23 11.34 -14.34
C GLU A 79 2.94 12.13 -13.23
N LEU A 80 2.34 13.24 -12.77
CA LEU A 80 2.93 14.06 -11.71
C LEU A 80 3.04 13.30 -10.38
N VAL A 81 1.96 12.63 -9.97
CA VAL A 81 1.96 11.91 -8.68
C VAL A 81 2.92 10.74 -8.71
N ARG A 82 2.99 9.99 -9.82
CA ARG A 82 3.92 8.84 -9.96
C ARG A 82 5.38 9.26 -10.10
N ALA A 83 5.66 10.47 -10.54
CA ALA A 83 7.02 10.98 -10.63
C ALA A 83 7.64 11.33 -9.26
N VAL A 84 6.81 11.55 -8.22
CA VAL A 84 7.30 11.91 -6.88
C VAL A 84 7.62 10.65 -6.09
N PRO A 85 8.87 10.49 -5.59
CA PRO A 85 9.21 9.38 -4.70
C PRO A 85 8.36 9.43 -3.41
N LEU A 86 7.75 8.30 -3.04
CA LEU A 86 6.84 8.22 -1.89
C LEU A 86 7.47 8.72 -0.58
N LEU A 87 8.73 8.37 -0.32
CA LEU A 87 9.43 8.85 0.89
C LEU A 87 9.50 10.38 0.93
N VAL A 88 9.80 11.01 -0.20
CA VAL A 88 9.86 12.48 -0.31
C VAL A 88 8.47 13.09 -0.08
N LEU A 89 7.43 12.46 -0.62
CA LEU A 89 6.05 12.89 -0.41
C LEU A 89 5.64 12.81 1.08
N ILE A 90 6.01 11.73 1.77
CA ILE A 90 5.75 11.57 3.21
C ILE A 90 6.42 12.72 4.00
N LEU A 91 7.68 13.00 3.72
CA LEU A 91 8.42 14.09 4.38
C LEU A 91 7.80 15.44 4.08
N TRP A 92 7.40 15.69 2.84
CA TRP A 92 6.79 16.95 2.44
C TRP A 92 5.40 17.15 3.09
N VAL A 93 4.57 16.13 3.12
CA VAL A 93 3.24 16.20 3.74
C VAL A 93 3.37 16.43 5.25
N TYR A 94 4.34 15.82 5.91
CA TYR A 94 4.48 15.95 7.37
C TYR A 94 5.17 17.25 7.80
N TYR A 95 6.25 17.65 7.11
CA TYR A 95 7.02 18.83 7.49
C TYR A 95 6.68 20.07 6.65
N GLY A 96 6.42 19.92 5.37
CA GLY A 96 6.20 21.02 4.43
C GLY A 96 4.77 21.54 4.44
N LEU A 97 3.78 20.66 4.36
CA LEU A 97 2.37 21.06 4.27
C LEU A 97 1.90 21.90 5.47
N PRO A 98 2.27 21.61 6.74
CA PRO A 98 1.95 22.45 7.88
C PRO A 98 2.50 23.87 7.75
N GLN A 99 3.68 24.06 7.20
CA GLN A 99 4.29 25.37 7.02
C GLN A 99 3.55 26.22 5.97
N VAL A 100 3.05 25.57 4.90
CA VAL A 100 2.33 26.25 3.82
C VAL A 100 0.89 26.53 4.19
N ALA A 101 0.22 25.55 4.83
CA ALA A 101 -1.20 25.64 5.15
C ALA A 101 -1.50 26.23 6.54
N GLY A 102 -0.50 26.43 7.40
CA GLY A 102 -0.68 26.94 8.77
C GLY A 102 -1.44 25.99 9.69
N VAL A 103 -1.45 24.68 9.40
CA VAL A 103 -2.20 23.66 10.16
C VAL A 103 -1.26 22.60 10.74
N SER A 104 -1.57 22.09 11.93
CA SER A 104 -0.84 20.94 12.49
C SER A 104 -1.47 19.65 12.02
N ILE A 105 -0.66 18.70 11.54
CA ILE A 105 -1.12 17.40 11.05
C ILE A 105 -0.50 16.30 11.91
N SER A 106 -1.32 15.36 12.37
CA SER A 106 -0.81 14.19 13.10
C SER A 106 0.02 13.28 12.19
N ILE A 107 0.98 12.55 12.77
CA ILE A 107 1.81 11.57 12.06
C ILE A 107 0.95 10.58 11.29
N PHE A 108 -0.12 10.06 11.91
CA PHE A 108 -1.05 9.13 11.27
C PHE A 108 -1.71 9.74 10.04
N LEU A 109 -2.27 10.95 10.17
CA LEU A 109 -2.95 11.63 9.06
C LEU A 109 -1.98 11.97 7.93
N ALA A 110 -0.76 12.44 8.25
CA ALA A 110 0.26 12.73 7.26
C ALA A 110 0.66 11.46 6.49
N SER A 111 0.80 10.33 7.19
CA SER A 111 1.09 9.02 6.58
C SER A 111 -0.04 8.57 5.66
N VAL A 112 -1.30 8.66 6.11
CA VAL A 112 -2.49 8.30 5.32
C VAL A 112 -2.60 9.15 4.06
N LEU A 113 -2.41 10.46 4.18
CA LEU A 113 -2.48 11.38 3.02
C LEU A 113 -1.36 11.09 2.01
N ALA A 114 -0.12 10.95 2.46
CA ALA A 114 1.00 10.71 1.56
C ALA A 114 0.87 9.35 0.84
N LEU A 115 0.58 8.28 1.58
CA LEU A 115 0.37 6.95 1.03
C LEU A 115 -0.85 6.92 0.11
N GLY A 116 -1.98 7.49 0.54
CA GLY A 116 -3.23 7.52 -0.22
C GLY A 116 -3.11 8.32 -1.52
N ILE A 117 -2.50 9.50 -1.49
CA ILE A 117 -2.27 10.32 -2.71
C ILE A 117 -1.33 9.58 -3.67
N SER A 118 -0.19 9.08 -3.17
CA SER A 118 0.76 8.36 -4.02
C SER A 118 0.13 7.15 -4.71
N ASP A 119 -0.65 6.36 -3.99
CA ASP A 119 -1.29 5.16 -4.52
C ASP A 119 -2.50 5.47 -5.40
N SER A 120 -3.19 6.61 -5.20
CA SER A 120 -4.36 6.99 -5.98
C SER A 120 -4.11 7.07 -7.49
N ALA A 121 -2.89 7.42 -7.90
CA ALA A 121 -2.50 7.45 -9.30
C ALA A 121 -2.47 6.04 -9.93
N PHE A 122 -2.04 5.03 -9.17
CA PHE A 122 -2.08 3.63 -9.60
C PHE A 122 -3.52 3.11 -9.62
N GLN A 123 -4.32 3.47 -8.61
CA GLN A 123 -5.74 3.13 -8.54
C GLN A 123 -6.52 3.72 -9.71
N ALA A 124 -6.23 4.99 -10.10
CA ALA A 124 -6.87 5.63 -11.24
C ALA A 124 -6.64 4.86 -12.54
N GLU A 125 -5.43 4.38 -12.77
CA GLU A 125 -5.11 3.56 -13.93
C GLU A 125 -5.80 2.18 -13.89
N ILE A 126 -5.88 1.54 -12.72
CA ILE A 126 -6.58 0.28 -12.53
C ILE A 126 -8.07 0.44 -12.88
N PHE A 127 -8.74 1.48 -12.36
CA PHE A 127 -10.14 1.75 -12.67
C PHE A 127 -10.34 2.06 -14.15
N ARG A 128 -9.50 2.93 -14.73
CA ARG A 128 -9.57 3.31 -16.13
C ARG A 128 -9.39 2.08 -17.05
N ALA A 129 -8.33 1.31 -16.82
CA ALA A 129 -8.02 0.12 -17.62
C ALA A 129 -9.12 -0.94 -17.51
N GLY A 130 -9.63 -1.19 -16.30
CA GLY A 130 -10.70 -2.17 -16.10
C GLY A 130 -12.00 -1.78 -16.79
N ILE A 131 -12.40 -0.51 -16.80
CA ILE A 131 -13.58 -0.05 -17.52
C ILE A 131 -13.37 -0.12 -19.04
N GLN A 132 -12.18 0.22 -19.52
CA GLN A 132 -11.85 0.20 -20.95
C GLN A 132 -11.59 -1.20 -21.51
N SER A 133 -11.40 -2.21 -20.67
CA SER A 133 -11.14 -3.60 -21.09
C SER A 133 -12.39 -4.34 -21.58
N VAL A 134 -13.60 -3.81 -21.35
CA VAL A 134 -14.83 -4.41 -21.82
C VAL A 134 -14.87 -4.43 -23.34
N GLN A 135 -15.12 -5.60 -23.93
CA GLN A 135 -15.07 -5.80 -25.37
C GLN A 135 -16.04 -4.88 -26.11
N ARG A 136 -15.57 -4.27 -27.21
CA ARG A 136 -16.36 -3.36 -28.03
C ARG A 136 -17.65 -3.99 -28.54
N GLY A 137 -17.62 -5.27 -28.91
CA GLY A 137 -18.81 -6.00 -29.34
C GLY A 137 -19.96 -6.04 -28.33
N GLN A 138 -19.63 -6.05 -27.03
CA GLN A 138 -20.65 -5.96 -25.95
C GLN A 138 -21.28 -4.57 -25.92
N ILE A 139 -20.51 -3.53 -26.18
CA ILE A 139 -20.99 -2.15 -26.22
C ILE A 139 -21.84 -1.93 -27.48
N GLU A 140 -21.41 -2.43 -28.64
CA GLU A 140 -22.12 -2.34 -29.91
C GLU A 140 -23.44 -3.11 -29.87
N ALA A 141 -23.46 -4.31 -29.27
CA ALA A 141 -24.69 -5.08 -29.05
C ALA A 141 -25.70 -4.32 -28.17
N ALA A 142 -25.21 -3.66 -27.13
CA ALA A 142 -26.03 -2.82 -26.27
C ALA A 142 -26.60 -1.60 -27.00
N ASP A 143 -25.84 -1.02 -27.91
CA ASP A 143 -26.29 0.09 -28.76
C ASP A 143 -27.37 -0.37 -29.73
N ALA A 144 -27.22 -1.56 -30.33
CA ALA A 144 -28.24 -2.18 -31.21
C ALA A 144 -29.54 -2.44 -30.48
N LEU A 145 -29.52 -2.74 -29.18
CA LEU A 145 -30.70 -2.90 -28.32
C LEU A 145 -31.29 -1.55 -27.85
N GLY A 146 -30.73 -0.42 -28.26
CA GLY A 146 -31.20 0.92 -27.88
C GLY A 146 -30.95 1.31 -26.42
N LEU A 147 -29.99 0.66 -25.73
CA LEU A 147 -29.67 0.98 -24.33
C LEU A 147 -29.05 2.35 -24.21
N LYS A 148 -29.56 3.16 -23.27
CA LYS A 148 -28.93 4.45 -22.92
C LYS A 148 -27.58 4.23 -22.23
N TYR A 149 -26.70 5.25 -22.28
CA TYR A 149 -25.36 5.17 -21.69
C TYR A 149 -25.37 4.68 -20.24
N SER A 150 -26.26 5.18 -19.39
CA SER A 150 -26.38 4.74 -17.99
C SER A 150 -26.80 3.27 -17.86
N GLN A 151 -27.63 2.78 -18.75
CA GLN A 151 -28.05 1.35 -18.79
C GLN A 151 -26.88 0.46 -19.23
N LYS A 152 -26.17 0.84 -20.30
CA LYS A 152 -24.95 0.15 -20.74
C LYS A 152 -23.92 0.08 -19.62
N MET A 153 -23.66 1.22 -18.96
CA MET A 153 -22.70 1.28 -17.84
C MET A 153 -23.09 0.33 -16.72
N ARG A 154 -24.36 0.39 -16.25
CA ARG A 154 -24.83 -0.38 -15.09
C ARG A 154 -25.01 -1.87 -15.37
N LEU A 155 -25.53 -2.23 -16.55
CA LEU A 155 -25.95 -3.61 -16.83
C LEU A 155 -24.87 -4.44 -17.53
N ILE A 156 -23.92 -3.80 -18.24
CA ILE A 156 -22.95 -4.49 -19.08
C ILE A 156 -21.51 -4.17 -18.66
N ILE A 157 -21.15 -2.86 -18.58
CA ILE A 157 -19.77 -2.46 -18.39
C ILE A 157 -19.32 -2.68 -16.94
N LEU A 158 -20.03 -2.13 -15.96
CA LEU A 158 -19.61 -2.19 -14.55
C LEU A 158 -19.51 -3.63 -14.02
N PRO A 159 -20.46 -4.56 -14.27
CA PRO A 159 -20.33 -5.92 -13.77
C PRO A 159 -19.10 -6.65 -14.29
N GLN A 160 -18.73 -6.42 -15.54
CA GLN A 160 -17.52 -7.00 -16.14
C GLN A 160 -16.26 -6.28 -15.66
N ALA A 161 -16.26 -4.95 -15.65
CA ALA A 161 -15.14 -4.14 -15.21
C ALA A 161 -14.75 -4.42 -13.75
N ILE A 162 -15.72 -4.58 -12.83
CA ILE A 162 -15.45 -4.88 -11.42
C ILE A 162 -14.65 -6.18 -11.28
N LYS A 163 -14.99 -7.22 -12.01
CA LYS A 163 -14.26 -8.50 -11.99
C LYS A 163 -12.79 -8.34 -12.42
N ILE A 164 -12.53 -7.45 -13.39
CA ILE A 164 -11.20 -7.17 -13.90
C ILE A 164 -10.40 -6.23 -12.96
N ILE A 165 -11.09 -5.32 -12.29
CA ILE A 165 -10.50 -4.33 -11.38
C ILE A 165 -10.09 -4.96 -10.04
N LEU A 166 -10.88 -5.88 -9.50
CA LEU A 166 -10.69 -6.39 -8.14
C LEU A 166 -9.34 -7.11 -7.91
N PRO A 167 -8.81 -7.97 -8.81
CA PRO A 167 -7.49 -8.58 -8.63
C PRO A 167 -6.35 -7.56 -8.51
N PRO A 168 -6.18 -6.58 -9.42
CA PRO A 168 -5.19 -5.53 -9.26
C PRO A 168 -5.34 -4.72 -7.97
N LEU A 169 -6.58 -4.42 -7.52
CA LEU A 169 -6.82 -3.73 -6.25
C LEU A 169 -6.32 -4.55 -5.06
N GLY A 170 -6.54 -5.86 -5.06
CA GLY A 170 -6.01 -6.76 -4.03
C GLY A 170 -4.48 -6.75 -3.98
N ASN A 171 -3.83 -6.80 -5.14
CA ASN A 171 -2.38 -6.71 -5.24
C ASN A 171 -1.86 -5.34 -4.78
N GLN A 172 -2.60 -4.27 -5.04
CA GLN A 172 -2.25 -2.93 -4.59
C GLN A 172 -2.36 -2.80 -3.06
N PHE A 173 -3.30 -3.50 -2.42
CA PHE A 173 -3.35 -3.55 -0.96
C PHE A 173 -2.11 -4.25 -0.36
N VAL A 174 -1.64 -5.35 -0.96
CA VAL A 174 -0.39 -6.02 -0.57
C VAL A 174 0.82 -5.08 -0.74
N TYR A 175 0.83 -4.28 -1.81
CA TYR A 175 1.86 -3.26 -2.02
C TYR A 175 1.80 -2.18 -0.95
N MET A 176 0.62 -1.67 -0.60
CA MET A 176 0.39 -0.65 0.44
C MET A 176 0.94 -1.09 1.80
N LEU A 177 0.75 -2.36 2.19
CA LEU A 177 1.31 -2.93 3.43
C LEU A 177 2.83 -2.82 3.49
N LYS A 178 3.53 -3.00 2.36
CA LYS A 178 4.99 -2.84 2.30
C LYS A 178 5.40 -1.37 2.37
N MET A 179 4.68 -0.51 1.65
CA MET A 179 5.01 0.92 1.57
C MET A 179 4.71 1.66 2.87
N SER A 180 3.81 1.13 3.72
CA SER A 180 3.53 1.72 5.04
C SER A 180 4.78 1.79 5.94
N SER A 181 5.78 0.91 5.72
CA SER A 181 7.07 0.92 6.42
C SER A 181 7.83 2.25 6.29
N LEU A 182 7.63 2.97 5.18
CA LEU A 182 8.28 4.27 4.96
C LEU A 182 7.76 5.35 5.93
N ALA A 183 6.56 5.19 6.48
CA ALA A 183 6.02 6.11 7.48
C ALA A 183 6.78 6.07 8.82
N SER A 184 7.60 5.03 9.06
CA SER A 184 8.53 4.95 10.20
C SER A 184 9.45 6.17 10.31
N VAL A 185 9.83 6.75 9.17
CA VAL A 185 10.77 7.89 9.10
C VAL A 185 10.21 9.15 9.78
N ILE A 186 8.91 9.36 9.73
CA ILE A 186 8.24 10.49 10.42
C ILE A 186 7.73 10.10 11.81
N GLY A 187 8.07 8.89 12.30
CA GLY A 187 7.74 8.43 13.66
C GLY A 187 6.42 7.66 13.78
N MET A 188 5.82 7.20 12.68
CA MET A 188 4.63 6.31 12.73
C MET A 188 4.99 4.99 13.42
N GLN A 189 4.25 4.63 14.48
CA GLN A 189 4.50 3.47 15.34
C GLN A 189 4.05 2.14 14.71
N GLU A 190 4.47 1.90 13.47
CA GLU A 190 4.24 0.65 12.75
C GLU A 190 5.41 -0.35 12.98
N LEU A 191 5.38 -1.52 12.35
CA LEU A 191 6.35 -2.61 12.56
C LEU A 191 7.81 -2.13 12.44
N THR A 192 8.16 -1.39 11.39
CA THR A 192 9.54 -0.95 11.14
C THR A 192 10.02 0.06 12.17
N ARG A 193 9.14 0.98 12.60
CA ARG A 193 9.48 1.95 13.66
C ARG A 193 9.78 1.26 14.97
N ARG A 194 8.97 0.31 15.38
CA ARG A 194 9.20 -0.46 16.62
C ARG A 194 10.48 -1.28 16.54
N ALA A 195 10.76 -1.90 15.39
CA ALA A 195 12.04 -2.59 15.20
C ALA A 195 13.24 -1.62 15.32
N ASN A 196 13.17 -0.42 14.72
CA ASN A 196 14.22 0.58 14.84
C ASN A 196 14.44 1.01 16.30
N GLU A 197 13.37 1.22 17.06
CA GLU A 197 13.46 1.59 18.48
C GLU A 197 14.09 0.45 19.29
N LEU A 198 13.73 -0.78 19.02
CA LEU A 198 14.31 -1.94 19.70
C LEU A 198 15.79 -2.15 19.33
N VAL A 199 16.18 -1.89 18.08
CA VAL A 199 17.59 -1.94 17.65
C VAL A 199 18.44 -0.92 18.42
N VAL A 200 17.91 0.28 18.68
CA VAL A 200 18.62 1.31 19.44
C VAL A 200 18.81 0.93 20.91
N THR A 201 17.86 0.21 21.50
CA THR A 201 17.92 -0.21 22.91
C THR A 201 18.74 -1.48 23.13
N GLU A 202 18.61 -2.46 22.24
CA GLU A 202 19.24 -3.78 22.39
C GLU A 202 20.60 -3.90 21.69
N TYR A 203 20.91 -2.98 20.75
CA TYR A 203 22.12 -3.03 19.91
C TYR A 203 22.30 -4.35 19.15
N ARG A 204 21.18 -4.96 18.70
CA ARG A 204 21.12 -6.25 18.00
C ARG A 204 20.34 -6.16 16.67
N PRO A 205 20.89 -5.40 15.69
CA PRO A 205 20.18 -5.15 14.43
C PRO A 205 19.92 -6.41 13.61
N LEU A 206 20.86 -7.37 13.59
CA LEU A 206 20.71 -8.58 12.78
C LEU A 206 19.49 -9.40 13.21
N GLU A 207 19.38 -9.69 14.51
CA GLU A 207 18.33 -10.51 15.09
C GLU A 207 16.97 -9.83 14.95
N ILE A 208 16.90 -8.55 15.29
CA ILE A 208 15.65 -7.78 15.29
C ILE A 208 15.14 -7.58 13.87
N TYR A 209 15.99 -7.18 12.91
CA TYR A 209 15.55 -7.03 11.52
C TYR A 209 15.24 -8.36 10.85
N THR A 210 15.87 -9.47 11.25
CA THR A 210 15.48 -10.78 10.77
C THR A 210 14.06 -11.13 11.25
N PHE A 211 13.74 -10.83 12.50
CA PHE A 211 12.39 -11.01 13.02
C PHE A 211 11.38 -10.12 12.30
N LEU A 212 11.70 -8.85 12.07
CA LEU A 212 10.89 -7.92 11.29
C LEU A 212 10.59 -8.44 9.87
N ILE A 213 11.59 -9.03 9.20
CA ILE A 213 11.38 -9.67 7.88
C ILE A 213 10.37 -10.81 7.99
N LEU A 214 10.47 -11.64 9.03
CA LEU A 214 9.51 -12.73 9.25
C LEU A 214 8.10 -12.21 9.55
N GLU A 215 7.96 -11.14 10.33
CA GLU A 215 6.66 -10.51 10.59
C GLU A 215 5.99 -10.03 9.30
N TYR A 216 6.72 -9.26 8.46
CA TYR A 216 6.22 -8.83 7.16
C TYR A 216 5.94 -10.01 6.22
N LEU A 217 6.80 -11.02 6.19
CA LEU A 217 6.60 -12.21 5.37
C LEU A 217 5.29 -12.92 5.72
N VAL A 218 5.06 -13.19 7.01
CA VAL A 218 3.83 -13.85 7.48
C VAL A 218 2.61 -12.99 7.17
N LEU A 219 2.64 -11.68 7.49
CA LEU A 219 1.55 -10.76 7.21
C LEU A 219 1.19 -10.75 5.72
N ILE A 220 2.20 -10.59 4.86
CA ILE A 220 2.00 -10.48 3.41
C ILE A 220 1.51 -11.81 2.82
N LEU A 221 2.02 -12.95 3.29
CA LEU A 221 1.55 -14.26 2.83
C LEU A 221 0.08 -14.51 3.21
N ILE A 222 -0.33 -14.14 4.42
CA ILE A 222 -1.74 -14.24 4.86
C ILE A 222 -2.64 -13.37 3.99
N VAL A 223 -2.29 -12.09 3.81
CA VAL A 223 -3.09 -11.16 3.02
C VAL A 223 -3.14 -11.59 1.55
N SER A 224 -2.00 -11.99 0.97
CA SER A 224 -1.95 -12.48 -0.42
C SER A 224 -2.76 -13.77 -0.61
N ALA A 225 -2.81 -14.65 0.40
CA ALA A 225 -3.66 -15.84 0.35
C ALA A 225 -5.15 -15.45 0.34
N GLY A 226 -5.53 -14.45 1.15
CA GLY A 226 -6.88 -13.89 1.16
C GLY A 226 -7.28 -13.26 -0.18
N VAL A 227 -6.39 -12.47 -0.78
CA VAL A 227 -6.60 -11.86 -2.11
C VAL A 227 -6.81 -12.96 -3.16
N ARG A 228 -5.92 -13.96 -3.25
CA ARG A 228 -6.05 -15.09 -4.19
C ARG A 228 -7.31 -15.93 -3.96
N TRP A 229 -7.76 -16.06 -2.71
CA TRP A 229 -9.01 -16.75 -2.42
C TRP A 229 -10.21 -15.95 -2.97
N LEU A 230 -10.22 -14.63 -2.76
CA LEU A 230 -11.26 -13.74 -3.30
C LEU A 230 -11.30 -13.78 -4.83
N GLU A 231 -10.13 -13.69 -5.48
CA GLU A 231 -9.98 -13.78 -6.94
C GLU A 231 -10.60 -15.07 -7.50
N ARG A 232 -10.25 -16.22 -6.90
CA ARG A 232 -10.77 -17.53 -7.32
C ARG A 232 -12.30 -17.62 -7.20
N LYS A 233 -12.85 -17.11 -6.09
CA LYS A 233 -14.30 -17.11 -5.87
C LYS A 233 -15.04 -16.33 -6.95
N MET A 234 -14.48 -15.23 -7.43
CA MET A 234 -15.08 -14.38 -8.44
C MET A 234 -14.98 -14.96 -9.87
N GLN A 235 -13.92 -15.71 -10.17
CA GLN A 235 -13.74 -16.37 -11.46
C GLN A 235 -14.64 -17.60 -11.63
N THR A 236 -14.99 -18.29 -10.54
CA THR A 236 -15.82 -19.52 -10.57
C THR A 236 -17.29 -19.26 -10.93
N GLU A 237 -17.75 -18.02 -10.92
CA GLU A 237 -19.13 -17.66 -11.31
C GLU A 237 -19.33 -17.51 -12.83
N GLU A 238 -18.36 -17.92 -13.66
CA GLU A 238 -18.41 -17.82 -15.14
C GLU A 238 -18.74 -19.14 -15.86
N HIS A 239 -19.13 -20.22 -15.13
CA HIS A 239 -19.50 -21.51 -15.74
C HIS A 239 -20.98 -21.86 -15.50
#